data_d4d1bba36ebeb1e315531f2eb1ec8c08
#
_entry.id   d4d1bba36ebeb1e315531f2eb1ec8c08
#
_cell.length_a   1.000
_cell.length_b   1.000
_cell.length_c   1.000
_cell.angle_alpha   90.00
_cell.angle_beta   90.00
_cell.angle_gamma   90.00
#
_symmetry.space_group_name_H-M   'P 1'
#
loop_
_entity.id
_entity.type
_entity.pdbx_description
1 polymer ?
#
loop_
_entity_poly.entity_id
_entity_poly.type
_entity_poly.pdbx_seq_one_letter_code
_entity_poly.pdbx_strand_id
1 'polypeptide(L)'
;MSKTLVQCARYQGYSKIYSELFSFGQTEFVIKTVAGFENKYFGQVAHAFEDSILLGVSWVEEKNGIERRTAILNPEPDYELFDDDELIILTAPQNEPEGLSVPDAEPEPIMEVLPYQRAVFNNILILGWNANILDILKEFDGHAVDHVDVKIVSTNEELAARR
;
A
#
# COMPACT_ATOMS: atom_id res chain seq x y z
N MET A 1 -0.10 -6.13 -10.45
CA MET A 1 0.10 -7.56 -10.14
C MET A 1 1.57 -7.91 -9.87
N SER A 2 2.52 -7.48 -10.68
CA SER A 2 3.96 -7.78 -10.50
C SER A 2 4.51 -7.30 -9.14
N LYS A 3 4.15 -6.09 -8.69
CA LYS A 3 4.59 -5.54 -7.38
C LYS A 3 4.17 -6.41 -6.20
N THR A 4 2.91 -6.83 -6.15
CA THR A 4 2.38 -7.70 -5.08
C THR A 4 3.11 -9.03 -5.05
N LEU A 5 3.39 -9.63 -6.21
CA LEU A 5 4.12 -10.88 -6.31
C LEU A 5 5.55 -10.76 -5.80
N VAL A 6 6.25 -9.69 -6.17
CA VAL A 6 7.60 -9.39 -5.67
C VAL A 6 7.61 -9.19 -4.16
N GLN A 7 6.64 -8.46 -3.61
CA GLN A 7 6.50 -8.27 -2.17
C GLN A 7 6.29 -9.61 -1.44
N CYS A 8 5.41 -10.47 -1.95
CA CYS A 8 5.17 -11.80 -1.38
C CYS A 8 6.40 -12.71 -1.46
N ALA A 9 7.20 -12.60 -2.51
CA ALA A 9 8.44 -13.37 -2.66
C ALA A 9 9.54 -12.90 -1.69
N ARG A 10 9.59 -11.60 -1.38
CA ARG A 10 10.61 -11.01 -0.50
C ARG A 10 10.32 -11.19 0.99
N TYR A 11 9.06 -11.28 1.36
CA TYR A 11 8.65 -11.30 2.77
C TYR A 11 7.74 -12.48 3.06
N GLN A 12 8.22 -13.36 3.92
CA GLN A 12 7.42 -14.50 4.37
C GLN A 12 6.16 -14.01 5.10
N GLY A 13 5.00 -14.54 4.70
CA GLY A 13 3.71 -14.19 5.29
C GLY A 13 2.93 -13.09 4.57
N TYR A 14 3.55 -12.30 3.69
CA TYR A 14 2.83 -11.23 2.97
C TYR A 14 1.70 -11.76 2.09
N SER A 15 1.86 -12.94 1.48
CA SER A 15 0.78 -13.58 0.74
C SER A 15 -0.47 -13.83 1.59
N LYS A 16 -0.28 -14.18 2.87
CA LYS A 16 -1.39 -14.36 3.82
C LYS A 16 -2.06 -13.02 4.14
N ILE A 17 -1.26 -11.97 4.41
CA ILE A 17 -1.76 -10.62 4.68
C ILE A 17 -2.58 -10.11 3.48
N TYR A 18 -2.05 -10.20 2.27
CA TYR A 18 -2.78 -9.79 1.07
C TYR A 18 -4.06 -10.61 0.85
N SER A 19 -4.01 -11.92 1.14
CA SER A 19 -5.21 -12.76 1.06
C SER A 19 -6.30 -12.29 2.02
N GLU A 20 -5.96 -11.94 3.24
CA GLU A 20 -6.92 -11.40 4.22
C GLU A 20 -7.45 -10.02 3.81
N LEU A 21 -6.56 -9.10 3.39
CA LEU A 21 -6.94 -7.75 2.95
C LEU A 21 -7.89 -7.73 1.75
N PHE A 22 -7.78 -8.72 0.85
CA PHE A 22 -8.61 -8.82 -0.35
C PHE A 22 -9.69 -9.91 -0.28
N SER A 23 -9.89 -10.52 0.90
CA SER A 23 -10.95 -11.51 1.12
C SER A 23 -12.29 -10.81 1.32
N PHE A 24 -13.29 -11.19 0.55
CA PHE A 24 -14.64 -10.69 0.72
C PHE A 24 -15.22 -11.07 2.09
N GLY A 25 -15.85 -10.10 2.76
CA GLY A 25 -16.60 -10.30 3.99
C GLY A 25 -15.77 -10.34 5.28
N GLN A 26 -14.45 -10.06 5.21
CA GLN A 26 -13.59 -9.92 6.39
C GLN A 26 -13.20 -8.48 6.65
N THR A 27 -12.66 -7.82 5.64
CA THR A 27 -12.26 -6.41 5.67
C THR A 27 -12.65 -5.73 4.38
N GLU A 28 -13.01 -4.46 4.46
CA GLU A 28 -13.39 -3.64 3.31
C GLU A 28 -12.65 -2.31 3.33
N PHE A 29 -12.29 -1.84 2.13
CA PHE A 29 -11.82 -0.48 1.94
C PHE A 29 -13.02 0.42 1.67
N VAL A 30 -13.25 1.38 2.55
CA VAL A 30 -14.28 2.39 2.40
C VAL A 30 -13.60 3.71 2.05
N ILE A 31 -14.12 4.41 1.06
CA ILE A 31 -13.68 5.75 0.68
C ILE A 31 -14.89 6.66 0.89
N LYS A 32 -14.79 7.58 1.84
CA LYS A 32 -15.87 8.50 2.15
C LYS A 32 -15.39 9.82 2.73
N THR A 33 -16.16 10.87 2.52
CA THR A 33 -16.00 12.12 3.24
C THR A 33 -16.57 11.95 4.65
N VAL A 34 -15.85 12.41 5.65
CA VAL A 34 -16.28 12.42 7.04
C VAL A 34 -16.28 13.86 7.52
N ALA A 35 -17.47 14.39 7.81
CA ALA A 35 -17.64 15.77 8.24
C ALA A 35 -16.96 16.04 9.60
N GLY A 36 -16.42 17.24 9.75
CA GLY A 36 -15.80 17.69 11.00
C GLY A 36 -14.29 17.42 11.09
N PHE A 37 -13.69 16.91 10.02
CA PHE A 37 -12.24 16.70 9.93
C PHE A 37 -11.52 17.69 9.02
N GLU A 38 -12.25 18.60 8.42
CA GLU A 38 -11.72 19.70 7.60
C GLU A 38 -10.76 20.56 8.44
N ASN A 39 -9.61 20.92 7.87
CA ASN A 39 -8.55 21.67 8.54
C ASN A 39 -7.93 20.98 9.77
N LYS A 40 -8.10 19.66 9.89
CA LYS A 40 -7.39 18.83 10.86
C LYS A 40 -6.19 18.16 10.21
N TYR A 41 -5.20 17.81 11.01
CA TYR A 41 -4.05 17.06 10.51
C TYR A 41 -4.35 15.56 10.46
N PHE A 42 -3.84 14.87 9.44
CA PHE A 42 -4.02 13.43 9.26
C PHE A 42 -3.67 12.64 10.53
N GLY A 43 -2.55 12.98 11.19
CA GLY A 43 -2.13 12.33 12.43
C GLY A 43 -3.13 12.46 13.57
N GLN A 44 -3.88 13.55 13.64
CA GLN A 44 -4.95 13.73 14.63
C GLN A 44 -6.15 12.84 14.30
N VAL A 45 -6.55 12.83 13.01
CA VAL A 45 -7.73 12.07 12.55
C VAL A 45 -7.49 10.57 12.56
N ALA A 46 -6.23 10.12 12.42
CA ALA A 46 -5.87 8.70 12.46
C ALA A 46 -6.33 7.99 13.74
N HIS A 47 -6.46 8.72 14.84
CA HIS A 47 -6.92 8.19 16.14
C HIS A 47 -8.42 8.38 16.40
N ALA A 48 -9.17 8.93 15.44
CA ALA A 48 -10.60 9.19 15.61
C ALA A 48 -11.51 7.97 15.37
N PHE A 49 -10.95 6.86 14.92
CA PHE A 49 -11.69 5.64 14.59
C PHE A 49 -11.38 4.53 15.58
N GLU A 50 -12.41 4.05 16.34
CA GLU A 50 -12.21 2.99 17.35
C GLU A 50 -12.07 1.60 16.70
N ASP A 51 -12.98 1.28 15.74
CA ASP A 51 -13.09 -0.05 15.13
C ASP A 51 -12.64 -0.09 13.68
N SER A 52 -11.87 0.90 13.25
CA SER A 52 -11.43 1.04 11.87
C SER A 52 -10.04 1.65 11.82
N ILE A 53 -9.35 1.47 10.70
CA ILE A 53 -8.00 1.99 10.50
C ILE A 53 -8.03 3.01 9.37
N LEU A 54 -7.66 4.26 9.66
CA LEU A 54 -7.44 5.26 8.64
C LEU A 54 -6.13 4.94 7.90
N LEU A 55 -6.24 4.70 6.60
CA LEU A 55 -5.09 4.33 5.76
C LEU A 55 -4.52 5.50 4.98
N GLY A 56 -5.35 6.49 4.66
CA GLY A 56 -4.93 7.60 3.82
C GLY A 56 -6.07 8.48 3.37
N VAL A 57 -5.80 9.26 2.35
CA VAL A 57 -6.73 10.21 1.75
C VAL A 57 -6.81 10.01 0.25
N SER A 58 -7.95 10.38 -0.34
CA SER A 58 -8.12 10.46 -1.79
C SER A 58 -8.95 11.66 -2.18
N TRP A 59 -8.70 12.18 -3.38
CA TRP A 59 -9.46 13.28 -3.95
C TRP A 59 -9.60 13.10 -5.47
N VAL A 60 -10.48 13.89 -6.07
CA VAL A 60 -10.66 13.90 -7.51
C VAL A 60 -10.00 15.13 -8.11
N GLU A 61 -9.06 14.92 -9.01
CA GLU A 61 -8.43 15.99 -9.79
C GLU A 61 -9.02 16.01 -11.20
N GLU A 62 -9.35 17.20 -11.68
CA GLU A 62 -9.66 17.39 -13.11
C GLU A 62 -8.41 17.82 -13.86
N LYS A 63 -7.96 17.00 -14.81
CA LYS A 63 -6.84 17.32 -15.69
C LYS A 63 -7.22 17.14 -17.14
N ASN A 64 -7.20 18.23 -17.90
CA ASN A 64 -7.58 18.26 -19.33
C ASN A 64 -9.01 17.78 -19.61
N GLY A 65 -9.98 18.10 -18.74
CA GLY A 65 -11.38 17.66 -18.87
C GLY A 65 -11.61 16.18 -18.51
N ILE A 66 -10.64 15.54 -17.89
CA ILE A 66 -10.73 14.15 -17.42
C ILE A 66 -10.57 14.16 -15.91
N GLU A 67 -11.60 13.67 -15.23
CA GLU A 67 -11.56 13.42 -13.78
C GLU A 67 -10.67 12.22 -13.50
N ARG A 68 -9.76 12.41 -12.55
CA ARG A 68 -8.85 11.37 -12.10
C ARG A 68 -8.82 11.31 -10.58
N ARG A 69 -9.12 10.15 -10.01
CA ARG A 69 -8.96 9.93 -8.57
C ARG A 69 -7.49 9.73 -8.24
N THR A 70 -6.98 10.53 -7.32
CA THR A 70 -5.64 10.42 -6.74
C THR A 70 -5.78 9.94 -5.30
N ALA A 71 -4.80 9.21 -4.79
CA ALA A 71 -4.80 8.70 -3.43
C ALA A 71 -3.38 8.70 -2.85
N ILE A 72 -3.27 9.03 -1.59
CA ILE A 72 -2.05 8.91 -0.79
C ILE A 72 -2.35 7.99 0.40
N LEU A 73 -1.59 6.91 0.53
CA LEU A 73 -1.65 6.04 1.70
C LEU A 73 -0.57 6.46 2.69
N ASN A 74 -0.95 6.52 3.97
CA ASN A 74 -0.10 6.93 5.07
C ASN A 74 0.64 8.25 4.78
N PRO A 75 -0.10 9.35 4.52
CA PRO A 75 0.52 10.66 4.37
C PRO A 75 1.26 11.05 5.64
N GLU A 76 2.08 12.10 5.55
CA GLU A 76 2.77 12.63 6.73
C GLU A 76 1.76 13.07 7.79
N PRO A 77 2.07 12.93 9.09
CA PRO A 77 1.15 13.25 10.17
C PRO A 77 0.63 14.69 10.15
N ASP A 78 1.40 15.61 9.60
CA ASP A 78 1.09 17.03 9.44
C ASP A 78 0.37 17.39 8.12
N TYR A 79 -0.04 16.36 7.35
CA TYR A 79 -0.89 16.58 6.18
C TYR A 79 -2.23 17.17 6.63
N GLU A 80 -2.55 18.36 6.15
CA GLU A 80 -3.80 19.05 6.43
C GLU A 80 -4.91 18.53 5.51
N LEU A 81 -6.03 18.11 6.09
CA LEU A 81 -7.18 17.61 5.34
C LEU A 81 -7.98 18.77 4.75
N PHE A 82 -8.30 18.67 3.47
CA PHE A 82 -9.12 19.62 2.73
C PHE A 82 -10.57 19.18 2.64
N ASP A 83 -11.48 20.12 2.29
CA ASP A 83 -12.93 19.87 2.22
C ASP A 83 -13.32 18.82 1.16
N ASP A 84 -12.49 18.64 0.14
CA ASP A 84 -12.68 17.68 -0.97
C ASP A 84 -11.94 16.36 -0.76
N ASP A 85 -11.20 16.22 0.34
CA ASP A 85 -10.55 14.98 0.69
C ASP A 85 -11.56 13.93 1.17
N GLU A 86 -11.46 12.74 0.63
CA GLU A 86 -12.15 11.54 1.09
C GLU A 86 -11.17 10.66 1.86
N LEU A 87 -11.60 10.17 3.01
CA LEU A 87 -10.78 9.28 3.84
C LEU A 87 -10.81 7.86 3.30
N ILE A 88 -9.64 7.22 3.21
CA ILE A 88 -9.50 5.80 2.88
C ILE A 88 -9.41 5.03 4.19
N ILE A 89 -10.43 4.24 4.49
CA ILE A 89 -10.59 3.57 5.77
C ILE A 89 -10.67 2.06 5.53
N LEU A 90 -9.93 1.29 6.33
CA LEU A 90 -10.05 -0.17 6.41
C LEU A 90 -10.95 -0.52 7.59
N THR A 91 -12.04 -1.22 7.32
CA THR A 91 -13.05 -1.55 8.33
C THR A 91 -13.61 -2.95 8.13
N ALA A 92 -14.29 -3.48 9.14
CA ALA A 92 -15.08 -4.70 8.98
C ALA A 92 -16.40 -4.38 8.26
N PRO A 93 -16.94 -5.28 7.41
CA PRO A 93 -18.12 -5.00 6.58
C PRO A 93 -19.39 -4.58 7.34
N GLN A 94 -19.50 -5.02 8.59
CA GLN A 94 -20.61 -4.69 9.46
C GLN A 94 -20.48 -3.34 10.18
N ASN A 95 -19.29 -2.74 10.12
CA ASN A 95 -19.02 -1.47 10.80
C ASN A 95 -19.18 -0.32 9.81
N GLU A 96 -19.98 0.66 10.17
CA GLU A 96 -19.96 1.95 9.48
C GLU A 96 -18.93 2.82 10.19
N PRO A 97 -17.80 3.17 9.53
CA PRO A 97 -16.76 3.94 10.19
C PRO A 97 -17.28 5.36 10.47
N GLU A 98 -17.70 5.60 11.69
CA GLU A 98 -18.04 6.92 12.22
C GLU A 98 -16.82 7.46 12.94
N GLY A 99 -16.36 8.65 12.55
CA GLY A 99 -15.28 9.33 13.23
C GLY A 99 -15.78 9.94 14.53
N LEU A 100 -15.06 9.69 15.62
CA LEU A 100 -15.25 10.39 16.88
C LEU A 100 -14.64 11.80 16.80
N SER A 101 -15.09 12.68 17.68
CA SER A 101 -14.48 14.01 17.79
C SER A 101 -12.99 13.91 18.08
N VAL A 102 -12.18 14.54 17.24
CA VAL A 102 -10.72 14.60 17.41
C VAL A 102 -10.39 15.57 18.53
N PRO A 103 -9.63 15.18 19.56
CA PRO A 103 -9.08 16.12 20.52
C PRO A 103 -8.16 17.11 19.82
N ASP A 104 -8.16 18.38 20.23
CA ASP A 104 -7.21 19.39 19.75
C ASP A 104 -5.78 19.17 20.29
N ALA A 105 -5.41 17.95 20.59
CA ALA A 105 -4.08 17.59 21.05
C ALA A 105 -3.11 17.53 19.87
N GLU A 106 -1.94 18.12 20.02
CA GLU A 106 -0.85 17.91 19.06
C GLU A 106 -0.49 16.41 19.03
N PRO A 107 -0.22 15.85 17.83
CA PRO A 107 0.18 14.45 17.72
C PRO A 107 1.47 14.24 18.53
N GLU A 108 1.48 13.21 19.37
CA GLU A 108 2.70 12.83 20.09
C GLU A 108 3.80 12.48 19.09
N PRO A 109 5.06 12.88 19.37
CA PRO A 109 6.17 12.57 18.50
C PRO A 109 6.28 11.05 18.33
N ILE A 110 6.37 10.61 17.09
CA ILE A 110 6.55 9.19 16.74
C ILE A 110 7.81 8.69 17.42
N MET A 111 7.67 7.68 18.28
CA MET A 111 8.83 6.99 18.86
C MET A 111 9.73 6.50 17.71
N GLU A 112 11.05 6.75 17.82
CA GLU A 112 12.01 6.20 16.86
C GLU A 112 11.79 4.70 16.70
N VAL A 113 11.28 4.30 15.55
CA VAL A 113 11.13 2.90 15.21
C VAL A 113 12.54 2.37 14.92
N LEU A 114 13.00 1.42 15.70
CA LEU A 114 14.26 0.73 15.44
C LEU A 114 14.24 0.21 13.99
N PRO A 115 15.33 0.41 13.23
CA PRO A 115 15.36 -0.01 11.84
C PRO A 115 15.12 -1.52 11.75
N TYR A 116 14.03 -1.89 11.09
CA TYR A 116 13.70 -3.28 10.81
C TYR A 116 14.79 -3.87 9.91
N GLN A 117 15.49 -4.90 10.40
CA GLN A 117 16.46 -5.63 9.57
C GLN A 117 15.69 -6.38 8.47
N ARG A 118 15.75 -5.88 7.25
CA ARG A 118 15.18 -6.56 6.09
C ARG A 118 15.97 -7.82 5.80
N ALA A 119 15.27 -8.95 5.68
CA ALA A 119 15.90 -10.15 5.15
C ALA A 119 16.31 -9.88 3.69
N VAL A 120 17.61 -9.95 3.41
CA VAL A 120 18.15 -9.74 2.06
C VAL A 120 18.18 -11.09 1.37
N PHE A 121 17.35 -11.28 0.34
CA PHE A 121 17.42 -12.45 -0.53
C PHE A 121 18.28 -12.10 -1.75
N ASN A 122 19.46 -12.71 -1.84
CA ASN A 122 20.40 -12.44 -2.92
C ASN A 122 20.25 -13.41 -4.11
N ASN A 123 19.45 -14.48 -3.96
CA ASN A 123 19.26 -15.49 -4.99
C ASN A 123 17.77 -15.73 -5.24
N ILE A 124 17.34 -15.58 -6.49
CA ILE A 124 15.97 -15.79 -6.92
C ILE A 124 15.94 -16.84 -8.02
N LEU A 125 15.08 -17.86 -7.86
CA LEU A 125 14.82 -18.85 -8.88
C LEU A 125 13.44 -18.64 -9.46
N ILE A 126 13.34 -18.39 -10.77
CA ILE A 126 12.08 -18.30 -11.51
C ILE A 126 11.91 -19.57 -12.36
N LEU A 127 10.81 -20.27 -12.13
CA LEU A 127 10.44 -21.46 -12.91
C LEU A 127 9.35 -21.10 -13.92
N GLY A 128 9.66 -21.24 -15.18
CA GLY A 128 8.79 -20.86 -16.30
C GLY A 128 9.11 -19.50 -16.88
N TRP A 129 8.39 -19.14 -17.95
CA TRP A 129 8.51 -17.85 -18.64
C TRP A 129 7.14 -17.33 -19.09
N ASN A 130 6.87 -16.06 -18.84
CA ASN A 130 5.75 -15.33 -19.40
C ASN A 130 6.11 -13.84 -19.60
N ALA A 131 5.24 -13.08 -20.26
CA ALA A 131 5.49 -11.67 -20.56
C ALA A 131 5.71 -10.78 -19.31
N ASN A 132 5.14 -11.17 -18.16
CA ASN A 132 5.23 -10.39 -16.92
C ASN A 132 6.58 -10.54 -16.20
N ILE A 133 7.44 -11.49 -16.61
CA ILE A 133 8.72 -11.73 -15.94
C ILE A 133 9.64 -10.51 -16.08
N LEU A 134 9.63 -9.82 -17.21
CA LEU A 134 10.42 -8.60 -17.39
C LEU A 134 10.02 -7.50 -16.40
N ASP A 135 8.73 -7.36 -16.13
CA ASP A 135 8.23 -6.38 -15.15
C ASP A 135 8.57 -6.80 -13.71
N ILE A 136 8.53 -8.10 -13.43
CA ILE A 136 8.96 -8.65 -12.14
C ILE A 136 10.45 -8.38 -11.92
N LEU A 137 11.30 -8.60 -12.93
CA LEU A 137 12.75 -8.34 -12.84
C LEU A 137 13.05 -6.86 -12.61
N LYS A 138 12.37 -5.95 -13.33
CA LYS A 138 12.50 -4.50 -13.11
C LYS A 138 12.12 -4.09 -11.69
N GLU A 139 11.08 -4.71 -11.15
CA GLU A 139 10.62 -4.42 -9.78
C GLU A 139 11.63 -4.91 -8.75
N PHE A 140 12.26 -6.07 -8.96
CA PHE A 140 13.36 -6.53 -8.11
C PHE A 140 14.58 -5.60 -8.18
N ASP A 141 14.97 -5.16 -9.37
CA ASP A 141 16.09 -4.25 -9.60
C ASP A 141 15.87 -2.89 -8.92
N GLY A 142 14.66 -2.33 -9.03
CA GLY A 142 14.29 -1.06 -8.40
C GLY A 142 14.28 -1.07 -6.87
N HIS A 143 14.21 -2.25 -6.25
CA HIS A 143 14.19 -2.41 -4.80
C HIS A 143 15.43 -3.14 -4.23
N ALA A 144 16.36 -3.52 -5.08
CA ALA A 144 17.59 -4.16 -4.64
C ALA A 144 18.52 -3.13 -3.98
N VAL A 145 18.86 -3.36 -2.72
CA VAL A 145 19.89 -2.59 -2.01
C VAL A 145 21.27 -3.17 -2.34
N ASP A 146 21.32 -4.46 -2.68
CA ASP A 146 22.51 -5.24 -3.02
C ASP A 146 22.29 -6.01 -4.32
N HIS A 147 23.36 -6.63 -4.81
CA HIS A 147 23.34 -7.49 -5.99
C HIS A 147 22.41 -8.69 -5.78
N VAL A 148 21.48 -8.90 -6.73
CA VAL A 148 20.52 -10.02 -6.72
C VAL A 148 20.80 -10.93 -7.91
N ASP A 149 21.14 -12.18 -7.65
CA ASP A 149 21.27 -13.21 -8.67
C ASP A 149 19.92 -13.82 -9.02
N VAL A 150 19.52 -13.69 -10.29
CA VAL A 150 18.26 -14.25 -10.78
C VAL A 150 18.55 -15.40 -11.75
N LYS A 151 18.05 -16.59 -11.41
CA LYS A 151 18.10 -17.76 -12.27
C LYS A 151 16.72 -18.07 -12.81
N ILE A 152 16.60 -18.10 -14.16
CA ILE A 152 15.34 -18.43 -14.83
C ILE A 152 15.47 -19.79 -15.49
N VAL A 153 14.57 -20.71 -15.19
CA VAL A 153 14.48 -22.03 -15.83
C VAL A 153 13.16 -22.10 -16.60
N SER A 154 13.26 -22.24 -17.91
CA SER A 154 12.11 -22.29 -18.81
C SER A 154 12.29 -23.33 -19.90
N THR A 155 11.20 -23.89 -20.36
CA THR A 155 11.13 -24.77 -21.55
C THR A 155 10.95 -23.97 -22.86
N ASN A 156 10.88 -22.64 -22.78
CA ASN A 156 10.70 -21.79 -23.95
C ASN A 156 12.03 -21.64 -24.70
N GLU A 157 12.10 -22.22 -25.90
CA GLU A 157 13.29 -22.21 -26.77
C GLU A 157 13.69 -20.82 -27.28
N GLU A 158 12.76 -19.84 -27.33
CA GLU A 158 13.05 -18.47 -27.75
C GLU A 158 14.01 -17.73 -26.82
N LEU A 159 14.10 -18.13 -25.56
CA LEU A 159 15.06 -17.59 -24.60
C LEU A 159 16.49 -18.05 -24.84
N ALA A 160 16.69 -19.25 -25.38
CA ALA A 160 17.99 -19.80 -25.68
C ALA A 160 18.66 -19.09 -26.89
N ALA A 161 17.87 -18.48 -27.76
CA ALA A 161 18.32 -17.82 -28.99
C ALA A 161 18.78 -16.34 -28.79
N ARG A 162 18.59 -15.77 -27.59
CA ARG A 162 18.92 -14.36 -27.26
C ARG A 162 20.12 -14.20 -26.33
N ARG A 163 21.05 -15.14 -26.32
CA ARG A 163 22.36 -15.02 -25.66
C ARG A 163 23.39 -14.32 -26.51
#